data_e88813b1403d6ca2a9fc7e0a9f78b8bd
#
_entry.id   e88813b1403d6ca2a9fc7e0a9f78b8bd
#
_cell.length_a   1.000
_cell.length_b   1.000
_cell.length_c   1.000
_cell.angle_alpha   90.00
_cell.angle_beta   90.00
_cell.angle_gamma   90.00
#
_symmetry.space_group_name_H-M   'P 1'
#
loop_
_entity.id
_entity.type
_entity.pdbx_description
1 polymer ?
#
loop_
_entity_poly.entity_id
_entity_poly.type
_entity_poly.pdbx_seq_one_letter_code
_entity_poly.pdbx_strand_id
1 'polypeptide(L)'
;FPGRVDLGIGRAPGTDPVTRWVLRAGASSLEEDPVARFPEYVDQVRALMAPEGAGLTVRGEVFPLRATPAATAVPDLWLLGSSDYSAQLAAERGLPYVFAHHFSGKGTEEALALYRSRFRPSEELAEPRTFLTVNAVVAGTQEEADRLALPQLLAMLALRTGAELRPQRLVEDAEAVEVPEAHRGLLGAMRRRWVIGTPEAAAAQVRDLAARFAVDE
;
A
#
# COMPACT_ATOMS: atom_id res chain seq x y z
N PHE A 1 -5.77 7.04 20.94
CA PHE A 1 -4.35 7.24 20.58
C PHE A 1 -4.20 8.48 19.70
N PRO A 2 -4.50 9.70 20.20
CA PRO A 2 -4.41 10.93 19.41
C PRO A 2 -3.01 11.13 18.81
N GLY A 3 -2.93 11.46 17.50
CA GLY A 3 -1.68 11.69 16.79
C GLY A 3 -0.77 10.46 16.61
N ARG A 4 -1.31 9.24 16.80
CA ARG A 4 -0.53 7.98 16.71
C ARG A 4 -1.16 6.97 15.75
N VAL A 5 -2.18 7.36 15.04
CA VAL A 5 -2.91 6.50 14.09
C VAL A 5 -3.03 7.23 12.78
N ASP A 6 -2.61 6.59 11.70
CA ASP A 6 -2.82 7.02 10.34
C ASP A 6 -3.79 6.07 9.64
N LEU A 7 -4.53 6.58 8.68
CA LEU A 7 -5.43 5.79 7.85
C LEU A 7 -4.91 5.70 6.42
N GLY A 8 -4.45 4.52 6.01
CA GLY A 8 -4.02 4.27 4.65
C GLY A 8 -5.14 3.72 3.78
N ILE A 9 -5.41 4.34 2.62
CA ILE A 9 -6.42 3.89 1.67
C ILE A 9 -5.79 3.66 0.31
N GLY A 10 -6.04 2.48 -0.28
CA GLY A 10 -5.66 2.14 -1.64
C GLY A 10 -6.86 1.75 -2.50
N ARG A 11 -6.79 2.05 -3.79
CA ARG A 11 -7.85 1.73 -4.75
C ARG A 11 -7.90 0.25 -5.13
N ALA A 12 -6.74 -0.39 -5.27
CA ALA A 12 -6.65 -1.76 -5.72
C ALA A 12 -7.03 -2.73 -4.61
N PRO A 13 -7.87 -3.74 -4.88
CA PRO A 13 -8.28 -4.72 -3.87
C PRO A 13 -7.15 -5.64 -3.40
N GLY A 14 -5.95 -5.58 -4.00
CA GLY A 14 -4.79 -6.37 -3.60
C GLY A 14 -4.94 -7.89 -3.74
N THR A 15 -5.89 -8.35 -4.55
CA THR A 15 -6.26 -9.76 -4.64
C THR A 15 -6.42 -10.22 -6.11
N ASP A 16 -6.67 -11.50 -6.29
CA ASP A 16 -6.93 -12.12 -7.59
C ASP A 16 -8.25 -11.62 -8.24
N PRO A 17 -8.43 -11.81 -9.56
CA PRO A 17 -9.60 -11.32 -10.28
C PRO A 17 -10.94 -11.88 -9.77
N VAL A 18 -10.96 -13.12 -9.28
CA VAL A 18 -12.20 -13.78 -8.80
C VAL A 18 -12.63 -13.16 -7.47
N THR A 19 -11.72 -13.07 -6.52
CA THR A 19 -11.97 -12.40 -5.22
C THR A 19 -12.38 -10.94 -5.43
N ARG A 20 -11.71 -10.24 -6.35
CA ARG A 20 -12.09 -8.87 -6.72
C ARG A 20 -13.51 -8.79 -7.26
N TRP A 21 -13.91 -9.73 -8.10
CA TRP A 21 -15.28 -9.80 -8.64
C TRP A 21 -16.30 -10.04 -7.52
N VAL A 22 -16.05 -11.00 -6.64
CA VAL A 22 -16.93 -11.32 -5.49
C VAL A 22 -17.09 -10.12 -4.56
N LEU A 23 -16.00 -9.44 -4.21
CA LEU A 23 -16.04 -8.25 -3.35
C LEU A 23 -16.79 -7.08 -3.99
N ARG A 24 -16.83 -7.01 -5.32
CA ARG A 24 -17.55 -5.96 -6.07
C ARG A 24 -19.00 -6.33 -6.39
N ALA A 25 -19.32 -7.61 -6.54
CA ALA A 25 -20.67 -8.09 -6.88
C ALA A 25 -21.72 -7.81 -5.79
N GLY A 26 -21.27 -7.54 -4.56
CA GLY A 26 -22.16 -7.02 -3.51
C GLY A 26 -22.54 -5.54 -3.68
N ALA A 27 -21.86 -4.78 -4.50
CA ALA A 27 -22.27 -3.45 -4.94
C ALA A 27 -23.16 -3.61 -6.17
N SER A 28 -24.45 -3.67 -5.97
CA SER A 28 -25.49 -4.04 -6.93
C SER A 28 -25.80 -3.00 -8.01
N SER A 29 -24.96 -2.04 -8.28
CA SER A 29 -25.09 -1.14 -9.42
C SER A 29 -24.05 -1.50 -10.49
N LEU A 30 -24.51 -2.19 -11.52
CA LEU A 30 -23.78 -2.46 -12.76
C LEU A 30 -23.44 -1.17 -13.56
N GLU A 31 -23.83 0.00 -13.07
CA GLU A 31 -23.79 1.27 -13.83
C GLU A 31 -22.63 2.20 -13.47
N GLU A 32 -21.93 2.00 -12.35
CA GLU A 32 -20.83 2.90 -11.97
C GLU A 32 -19.53 2.13 -11.70
N ASP A 33 -18.46 2.50 -12.41
CA ASP A 33 -17.13 1.96 -12.15
C ASP A 33 -16.63 2.41 -10.77
N PRO A 34 -16.50 1.49 -9.77
CA PRO A 34 -16.01 1.85 -8.45
C PRO A 34 -14.61 2.49 -8.46
N VAL A 35 -13.87 2.24 -9.54
CA VAL A 35 -12.54 2.83 -9.76
C VAL A 35 -12.66 4.32 -10.08
N ALA A 36 -13.64 4.70 -10.89
CA ALA A 36 -13.92 6.10 -11.22
C ALA A 36 -14.40 6.89 -10.00
N ARG A 37 -15.12 6.24 -9.09
CA ARG A 37 -15.65 6.86 -7.85
C ARG A 37 -14.67 6.86 -6.67
N PHE A 38 -13.49 6.31 -6.84
CA PHE A 38 -12.51 6.26 -5.74
C PHE A 38 -12.19 7.64 -5.11
N PRO A 39 -12.06 8.73 -5.88
CA PRO A 39 -11.88 10.07 -5.30
C PRO A 39 -13.04 10.50 -4.39
N GLU A 40 -14.29 10.18 -4.76
CA GLU A 40 -15.47 10.48 -3.95
C GLU A 40 -15.47 9.67 -2.64
N TYR A 41 -15.06 8.41 -2.68
CA TYR A 41 -14.95 7.59 -1.48
C TYR A 41 -13.88 8.13 -0.51
N VAL A 42 -12.77 8.63 -1.04
CA VAL A 42 -11.74 9.29 -0.22
C VAL A 42 -12.33 10.52 0.49
N ASP A 43 -13.05 11.37 -0.24
CA ASP A 43 -13.69 12.57 0.31
C ASP A 43 -14.77 12.21 1.36
N GLN A 44 -15.57 11.17 1.11
CA GLN A 44 -16.57 10.68 2.07
C GLN A 44 -15.94 10.14 3.35
N VAL A 45 -14.85 9.38 3.26
CA VAL A 45 -14.15 8.87 4.43
C VAL A 45 -13.59 10.02 5.27
N ARG A 46 -12.98 11.03 4.62
CA ARG A 46 -12.50 12.23 5.32
C ARG A 46 -13.64 12.95 6.05
N ALA A 47 -14.77 13.17 5.37
CA ALA A 47 -15.93 13.83 5.96
C ALA A 47 -16.50 13.04 7.15
N LEU A 48 -16.54 11.70 7.08
CA LEU A 48 -17.01 10.85 8.19
C LEU A 48 -16.07 10.86 9.40
N MET A 49 -14.76 11.07 9.18
CA MET A 49 -13.79 11.20 10.28
C MET A 49 -13.80 12.58 10.92
N ALA A 50 -14.27 13.59 10.23
CA ALA A 50 -14.37 14.95 10.78
C ALA A 50 -15.40 15.02 11.91
N PRO A 51 -15.21 15.90 12.92
CA PRO A 51 -16.15 16.08 14.03
C PRO A 51 -17.57 16.45 13.57
N GLU A 52 -17.67 17.18 12.47
CA GLU A 52 -18.94 17.63 11.85
C GLU A 52 -19.68 16.48 11.18
N GLY A 53 -18.94 15.46 10.73
CA GLY A 53 -19.44 14.34 9.97
C GLY A 53 -19.72 14.69 8.50
N ALA A 54 -20.46 13.82 7.82
CA ALA A 54 -20.86 13.97 6.43
C ALA A 54 -22.36 14.26 6.33
N GLY A 55 -22.75 15.05 5.32
CA GLY A 55 -24.14 15.20 4.92
C GLY A 55 -24.53 14.15 3.89
N LEU A 56 -25.49 13.28 4.18
CA LEU A 56 -26.05 12.35 3.23
C LEU A 56 -27.34 12.91 2.64
N THR A 57 -27.36 13.17 1.34
CA THR A 57 -28.59 13.63 0.67
C THR A 57 -29.43 12.45 0.22
N VAL A 58 -30.64 12.33 0.79
CA VAL A 58 -31.62 11.31 0.42
C VAL A 58 -32.92 12.02 0.02
N ARG A 59 -33.36 11.83 -1.20
CA ARG A 59 -34.61 12.43 -1.75
C ARG A 59 -34.69 13.95 -1.59
N GLY A 60 -33.55 14.64 -1.69
CA GLY A 60 -33.44 16.10 -1.55
C GLY A 60 -33.32 16.62 -0.11
N GLU A 61 -33.37 15.76 0.88
CA GLU A 61 -33.11 16.11 2.29
C GLU A 61 -31.71 15.70 2.72
N VAL A 62 -31.05 16.55 3.53
CA VAL A 62 -29.70 16.28 4.04
C VAL A 62 -29.78 15.71 5.44
N PHE A 63 -29.29 14.48 5.60
CA PHE A 63 -29.18 13.81 6.88
C PHE A 63 -27.74 13.85 7.39
N PRO A 64 -27.48 14.29 8.63
CA PRO A 64 -26.14 14.25 9.20
C PRO A 64 -25.74 12.81 9.48
N LEU A 65 -24.58 12.40 8.99
CA LEU A 65 -23.98 11.08 9.23
C LEU A 65 -22.65 11.27 9.97
N ARG A 66 -22.49 10.63 11.12
CA ARG A 66 -21.28 10.71 11.95
C ARG A 66 -20.77 9.35 12.32
N ALA A 67 -19.46 9.20 12.40
CA ALA A 67 -18.86 8.02 12.98
C ALA A 67 -19.10 7.94 14.48
N THR A 68 -19.36 6.74 15.00
CA THR A 68 -19.58 6.50 16.42
C THR A 68 -18.71 5.34 16.90
N PRO A 69 -17.93 5.50 17.98
CA PRO A 69 -17.81 6.72 18.81
C PRO A 69 -17.12 7.87 18.08
N ALA A 70 -17.41 9.11 18.49
CA ALA A 70 -16.75 10.29 17.93
C ALA A 70 -15.24 10.21 18.20
N ALA A 71 -14.45 10.49 17.17
CA ALA A 71 -13.00 10.50 17.28
C ALA A 71 -12.53 11.71 18.12
N THR A 72 -11.54 11.49 18.97
CA THR A 72 -10.90 12.57 19.76
C THR A 72 -9.77 13.26 18.96
N ALA A 73 -9.35 12.66 17.85
CA ALA A 73 -8.41 13.21 16.88
C ALA A 73 -8.71 12.56 15.53
N VAL A 74 -8.57 13.32 14.45
CA VAL A 74 -8.66 12.82 13.08
C VAL A 74 -7.31 12.24 12.69
N PRO A 75 -7.22 10.97 12.24
CA PRO A 75 -5.99 10.41 11.72
C PRO A 75 -5.62 11.06 10.38
N ASP A 76 -4.33 11.18 10.08
CA ASP A 76 -3.88 11.56 8.75
C ASP A 76 -4.31 10.50 7.74
N LEU A 77 -4.87 10.94 6.62
CA LEU A 77 -5.31 10.05 5.55
C LEU A 77 -4.22 9.96 4.48
N TRP A 78 -3.66 8.77 4.33
CA TRP A 78 -2.62 8.46 3.35
C TRP A 78 -3.19 7.74 2.14
N LEU A 79 -2.88 8.21 0.93
CA LEU A 79 -3.20 7.46 -0.29
C LEU A 79 -2.08 6.48 -0.64
N LEU A 80 -2.45 5.20 -0.76
CA LEU A 80 -1.54 4.12 -1.11
C LEU A 80 -1.73 3.70 -2.57
N GLY A 81 -0.64 3.43 -3.24
CA GLY A 81 -0.70 2.85 -4.58
C GLY A 81 0.64 2.46 -5.15
N SER A 82 0.61 1.73 -6.25
CA SER A 82 1.78 1.30 -7.02
C SER A 82 1.72 1.81 -8.47
N SER A 83 0.99 2.90 -8.71
CA SER A 83 0.80 3.49 -10.04
C SER A 83 0.68 5.01 -9.96
N ASP A 84 0.81 5.66 -11.11
CA ASP A 84 0.70 7.11 -11.27
C ASP A 84 -0.65 7.67 -10.83
N TYR A 85 -1.71 6.88 -10.94
CA TYR A 85 -3.06 7.32 -10.57
C TYR A 85 -3.15 7.78 -9.10
N SER A 86 -2.68 6.96 -8.16
CA SER A 86 -2.74 7.30 -6.73
C SER A 86 -1.80 8.46 -6.40
N ALA A 87 -0.64 8.53 -7.05
CA ALA A 87 0.29 9.65 -6.93
C ALA A 87 -0.35 10.97 -7.37
N GLN A 88 -1.02 10.95 -8.52
CA GLN A 88 -1.70 12.12 -9.07
C GLN A 88 -2.88 12.55 -8.19
N LEU A 89 -3.71 11.61 -7.76
CA LEU A 89 -4.85 11.91 -6.89
C LEU A 89 -4.40 12.48 -5.55
N ALA A 90 -3.36 11.90 -4.93
CA ALA A 90 -2.79 12.42 -3.69
C ALA A 90 -2.27 13.85 -3.85
N ALA A 91 -1.53 14.11 -4.94
CA ALA A 91 -1.01 15.43 -5.26
C ALA A 91 -2.12 16.48 -5.46
N GLU A 92 -3.17 16.14 -6.21
CA GLU A 92 -4.31 17.02 -6.49
C GLU A 92 -5.13 17.34 -5.25
N ARG A 93 -5.20 16.39 -4.29
CA ARG A 93 -5.96 16.53 -3.04
C ARG A 93 -5.13 17.10 -1.89
N GLY A 94 -3.82 17.33 -2.09
CA GLY A 94 -2.91 17.75 -1.02
C GLY A 94 -2.82 16.72 0.12
N LEU A 95 -2.85 15.43 -0.22
CA LEU A 95 -2.77 14.32 0.74
C LEU A 95 -1.37 13.71 0.73
N PRO A 96 -0.93 13.13 1.85
CA PRO A 96 0.32 12.36 1.89
C PRO A 96 0.19 11.08 1.06
N TYR A 97 1.31 10.65 0.47
CA TYR A 97 1.35 9.56 -0.50
C TYR A 97 2.32 8.44 -0.11
N VAL A 98 1.85 7.20 -0.25
CA VAL A 98 2.65 5.99 -0.03
C VAL A 98 2.82 5.22 -1.33
N PHE A 99 4.05 5.03 -1.77
CA PHE A 99 4.29 4.10 -2.86
C PHE A 99 4.50 2.67 -2.33
N ALA A 100 3.71 1.74 -2.86
CA ALA A 100 3.77 0.32 -2.51
C ALA A 100 4.97 -0.39 -3.17
N HIS A 101 6.19 0.02 -2.83
CA HIS A 101 7.45 -0.49 -3.39
C HIS A 101 7.63 -2.00 -3.16
N HIS A 102 7.11 -2.51 -2.04
CA HIS A 102 7.16 -3.93 -1.68
C HIS A 102 6.54 -4.86 -2.73
N PHE A 103 5.63 -4.37 -3.58
CA PHE A 103 5.07 -5.19 -4.66
C PHE A 103 6.06 -5.43 -5.79
N SER A 104 6.41 -4.40 -6.54
CA SER A 104 7.25 -4.57 -7.73
C SER A 104 8.50 -3.70 -7.75
N GLY A 105 8.48 -2.59 -7.04
CA GLY A 105 9.50 -1.56 -7.07
C GLY A 105 9.63 -0.84 -8.43
N LYS A 106 8.79 -1.19 -9.40
CA LYS A 106 8.76 -0.52 -10.70
C LYS A 106 7.92 0.74 -10.62
N GLY A 107 8.40 1.84 -11.21
CA GLY A 107 7.69 3.11 -11.24
C GLY A 107 7.72 3.88 -9.93
N THR A 108 8.51 3.46 -8.93
CA THR A 108 8.63 4.17 -7.64
C THR A 108 9.12 5.59 -7.84
N GLU A 109 10.21 5.76 -8.57
CA GLU A 109 10.86 7.05 -8.78
C GLU A 109 9.96 8.00 -9.58
N GLU A 110 9.36 7.49 -10.64
CA GLU A 110 8.43 8.22 -11.51
C GLU A 110 7.18 8.66 -10.75
N ALA A 111 6.59 7.77 -9.97
CA ALA A 111 5.38 8.09 -9.19
C ALA A 111 5.66 9.11 -8.08
N LEU A 112 6.77 8.99 -7.36
CA LEU A 112 7.17 9.97 -6.34
C LEU A 112 7.51 11.33 -6.98
N ALA A 113 8.19 11.35 -8.12
CA ALA A 113 8.46 12.58 -8.87
C ALA A 113 7.16 13.24 -9.36
N LEU A 114 6.23 12.44 -9.91
CA LEU A 114 4.91 12.91 -10.32
C LEU A 114 4.14 13.54 -9.17
N TYR A 115 4.07 12.85 -8.03
CA TYR A 115 3.41 13.34 -6.83
C TYR A 115 3.98 14.70 -6.40
N ARG A 116 5.32 14.80 -6.22
CA ARG A 116 5.98 16.04 -5.78
C ARG A 116 5.79 17.19 -6.77
N SER A 117 5.91 16.93 -8.08
CA SER A 117 5.79 17.95 -9.11
C SER A 117 4.38 18.51 -9.28
N ARG A 118 3.35 17.73 -8.93
CA ARG A 118 1.94 18.11 -9.05
C ARG A 118 1.26 18.43 -7.73
N PHE A 119 1.98 18.33 -6.62
CA PHE A 119 1.43 18.55 -5.29
C PHE A 119 0.81 19.95 -5.17
N ARG A 120 -0.40 19.98 -4.63
CA ARG A 120 -1.12 21.20 -4.28
C ARG A 120 -1.27 21.25 -2.77
N PRO A 121 -0.75 22.29 -2.11
CA PRO A 121 -0.94 22.44 -0.67
C PRO A 121 -2.42 22.41 -0.27
N SER A 122 -2.72 21.77 0.87
CA SER A 122 -4.02 21.77 1.50
C SER A 122 -3.94 22.42 2.89
N GLU A 123 -5.07 22.55 3.58
CA GLU A 123 -5.11 23.01 4.96
C GLU A 123 -4.40 22.04 5.93
N GLU A 124 -4.35 20.74 5.55
CA GLU A 124 -3.76 19.67 6.37
C GLU A 124 -2.29 19.45 6.06
N LEU A 125 -1.85 19.76 4.83
CA LEU A 125 -0.50 19.44 4.36
C LEU A 125 0.06 20.57 3.47
N ALA A 126 1.05 21.30 3.97
CA ALA A 126 1.67 22.43 3.27
C ALA A 126 2.70 21.99 2.21
N GLU A 127 3.38 20.86 2.43
CA GLU A 127 4.45 20.32 1.58
C GLU A 127 4.22 18.83 1.30
N PRO A 128 4.74 18.29 0.18
CA PRO A 128 4.61 16.86 -0.13
C PRO A 128 5.20 15.99 0.98
N ARG A 129 4.47 15.00 1.44
CA ARG A 129 4.92 14.01 2.43
C ARG A 129 4.78 12.61 1.88
N THR A 130 5.86 11.82 1.97
CA THR A 130 5.93 10.48 1.39
C THR A 130 6.58 9.49 2.33
N PHE A 131 6.13 8.22 2.27
CA PHE A 131 6.92 7.11 2.77
C PHE A 131 6.94 5.92 1.79
N LEU A 132 7.86 5.02 2.01
CA LEU A 132 8.09 3.86 1.17
C LEU A 132 7.82 2.58 1.95
N THR A 133 6.98 1.70 1.40
CA THR A 133 6.78 0.37 1.99
C THR A 133 7.76 -0.63 1.41
N VAL A 134 8.45 -1.36 2.26
CA VAL A 134 9.41 -2.40 1.88
C VAL A 134 9.10 -3.73 2.57
N ASN A 135 9.48 -4.85 1.94
CA ASN A 135 9.56 -6.12 2.65
C ASN A 135 10.90 -6.18 3.36
N ALA A 136 10.89 -6.46 4.65
CA ALA A 136 12.10 -6.56 5.44
C ALA A 136 12.13 -7.85 6.27
N VAL A 137 13.28 -8.53 6.27
CA VAL A 137 13.56 -9.68 7.11
C VAL A 137 14.96 -9.51 7.71
N VAL A 138 15.03 -9.43 9.04
CA VAL A 138 16.27 -9.18 9.78
C VAL A 138 16.52 -10.31 10.75
N ALA A 139 17.73 -10.86 10.74
CA ALA A 139 18.15 -11.93 11.63
C ALA A 139 19.61 -11.77 12.09
N GLY A 140 20.06 -12.62 12.98
CA GLY A 140 21.43 -12.57 13.52
C GLY A 140 22.53 -12.82 12.47
N THR A 141 22.20 -13.57 11.40
CA THR A 141 23.10 -13.84 10.28
C THR A 141 22.38 -13.64 8.97
N GLN A 142 23.14 -13.40 7.89
CA GLN A 142 22.60 -13.31 6.54
C GLN A 142 21.90 -14.60 6.10
N GLU A 143 22.48 -15.74 6.43
CA GLU A 143 21.93 -17.05 6.11
C GLU A 143 20.56 -17.27 6.77
N GLU A 144 20.44 -16.94 8.06
CA GLU A 144 19.16 -17.01 8.78
C GLU A 144 18.13 -16.05 8.19
N ALA A 145 18.50 -14.83 7.88
CA ALA A 145 17.60 -13.87 7.25
C ALA A 145 17.09 -14.38 5.89
N ASP A 146 17.94 -14.99 5.07
CA ASP A 146 17.57 -15.59 3.80
C ASP A 146 16.61 -16.77 3.97
N ARG A 147 16.85 -17.64 4.95
CA ARG A 147 15.95 -18.74 5.29
C ARG A 147 14.57 -18.24 5.71
N LEU A 148 14.52 -17.27 6.60
CA LEU A 148 13.28 -16.69 7.09
C LEU A 148 12.48 -15.93 6.01
N ALA A 149 13.14 -15.37 5.01
CA ALA A 149 12.49 -14.69 3.89
C ALA A 149 11.86 -15.65 2.87
N LEU A 150 12.34 -16.89 2.79
CA LEU A 150 11.99 -17.84 1.72
C LEU A 150 10.49 -18.16 1.65
N PRO A 151 9.75 -18.43 2.75
CA PRO A 151 8.33 -18.72 2.69
C PRO A 151 7.52 -17.62 2.01
N GLN A 152 7.78 -16.36 2.38
CA GLN A 152 7.07 -15.21 1.81
C GLN A 152 7.50 -14.93 0.37
N LEU A 153 8.77 -15.12 0.02
CA LEU A 153 9.24 -15.03 -1.36
C LEU A 153 8.54 -16.04 -2.27
N LEU A 154 8.34 -17.27 -1.80
CA LEU A 154 7.62 -18.31 -2.55
C LEU A 154 6.12 -18.00 -2.67
N ALA A 155 5.50 -17.46 -1.63
CA ALA A 155 4.10 -17.02 -1.69
C ALA A 155 3.92 -15.87 -2.70
N MET A 156 4.82 -14.90 -2.70
CA MET A 156 4.82 -13.81 -3.67
C MET A 156 5.13 -14.29 -5.09
N LEU A 157 5.99 -15.30 -5.24
CA LEU A 157 6.24 -15.92 -6.54
C LEU A 157 4.97 -16.59 -7.08
N ALA A 158 4.26 -17.35 -6.24
CA ALA A 158 2.98 -17.98 -6.60
C ALA A 158 1.95 -16.93 -7.06
N LEU A 159 1.79 -15.84 -6.29
CA LEU A 159 0.90 -14.73 -6.67
C LEU A 159 1.25 -14.13 -8.05
N ARG A 160 2.54 -13.98 -8.35
CA ARG A 160 3.00 -13.36 -9.60
C ARG A 160 2.96 -14.26 -10.81
N THR A 161 3.01 -15.56 -10.58
CA THR A 161 2.97 -16.57 -11.65
C THR A 161 1.58 -17.14 -11.89
N GLY A 162 0.58 -16.70 -11.12
CA GLY A 162 -0.80 -17.22 -11.18
C GLY A 162 -0.92 -18.64 -10.65
N ALA A 163 0.04 -19.09 -9.85
CA ALA A 163 -0.06 -20.38 -9.18
C ALA A 163 -1.06 -20.31 -8.02
N GLU A 164 -1.54 -21.50 -7.61
CA GLU A 164 -2.49 -21.60 -6.49
C GLU A 164 -1.91 -20.98 -5.22
N LEU A 165 -2.67 -20.04 -4.64
CA LEU A 165 -2.32 -19.43 -3.36
C LEU A 165 -2.68 -20.40 -2.23
N ARG A 166 -1.70 -20.78 -1.45
CA ARG A 166 -1.81 -21.67 -0.29
C ARG A 166 -1.42 -20.90 0.98
N PRO A 167 -1.79 -21.41 2.16
CA PRO A 167 -1.25 -20.90 3.42
C PRO A 167 0.28 -20.81 3.37
N GLN A 168 0.83 -19.83 4.04
CA GLN A 168 2.28 -19.65 4.09
C GLN A 168 2.95 -20.89 4.70
N ARG A 169 4.00 -21.36 4.05
CA ARG A 169 4.77 -22.52 4.50
C ARG A 169 5.60 -22.19 5.74
N LEU A 170 5.91 -23.20 6.51
CA LEU A 170 7.03 -23.13 7.47
C LEU A 170 8.35 -23.02 6.70
N VAL A 171 9.41 -22.58 7.39
CA VAL A 171 10.72 -22.40 6.75
C VAL A 171 11.24 -23.73 6.22
N GLU A 172 11.12 -24.80 7.01
CA GLU A 172 11.58 -26.15 6.67
C GLU A 172 10.87 -26.70 5.42
N ASP A 173 9.57 -26.44 5.29
CA ASP A 173 8.80 -26.83 4.12
C ASP A 173 9.17 -25.98 2.89
N ALA A 174 9.49 -24.71 3.11
CA ALA A 174 9.90 -23.81 2.05
C ALA A 174 11.26 -24.16 1.47
N GLU A 175 12.20 -24.59 2.31
CA GLU A 175 13.54 -25.06 1.91
C GLU A 175 13.48 -26.31 1.02
N ALA A 176 12.45 -27.15 1.18
CA ALA A 176 12.24 -28.34 0.36
C ALA A 176 11.59 -28.04 -1.01
N VAL A 177 11.19 -26.77 -1.30
CA VAL A 177 10.54 -26.42 -2.55
C VAL A 177 11.55 -26.29 -3.67
N GLU A 178 11.42 -27.11 -4.69
CA GLU A 178 12.15 -26.94 -5.95
C GLU A 178 11.48 -25.83 -6.79
N VAL A 179 12.19 -24.70 -6.97
CA VAL A 179 11.74 -23.60 -7.83
C VAL A 179 12.08 -23.92 -9.28
N PRO A 180 11.07 -23.96 -10.18
CA PRO A 180 11.31 -24.19 -11.61
C PRO A 180 12.32 -23.20 -12.18
N GLU A 181 13.16 -23.66 -13.10
CA GLU A 181 14.22 -22.85 -13.73
C GLU A 181 13.66 -21.54 -14.31
N ALA A 182 12.52 -21.60 -14.98
CA ALA A 182 11.84 -20.43 -15.54
C ALA A 182 11.50 -19.33 -14.53
N HIS A 183 11.38 -19.68 -13.25
CA HIS A 183 10.98 -18.74 -12.18
C HIS A 183 12.16 -18.28 -11.31
N ARG A 184 13.33 -18.90 -11.39
CA ARG A 184 14.50 -18.56 -10.55
C ARG A 184 14.95 -17.11 -10.74
N GLY A 185 14.94 -16.63 -11.98
CA GLY A 185 15.27 -15.25 -12.31
C GLY A 185 14.33 -14.23 -11.65
N LEU A 186 13.02 -14.54 -11.65
CA LEU A 186 12.01 -13.69 -11.00
C LEU A 186 12.17 -13.70 -9.48
N LEU A 187 12.36 -14.88 -8.87
CA LEU A 187 12.59 -15.02 -7.43
C LEU A 187 13.83 -14.23 -6.99
N GLY A 188 14.94 -14.36 -7.71
CA GLY A 188 16.17 -13.60 -7.44
C GLY A 188 15.98 -12.09 -7.57
N ALA A 189 15.20 -11.63 -8.55
CA ALA A 189 14.88 -10.22 -8.72
C ALA A 189 14.00 -9.69 -7.58
N MET A 190 13.08 -10.50 -7.05
CA MET A 190 12.27 -10.14 -5.90
C MET A 190 13.12 -10.04 -4.63
N ARG A 191 13.97 -11.05 -4.36
CA ARG A 191 14.88 -11.06 -3.21
C ARG A 191 15.78 -9.81 -3.18
N ARG A 192 16.35 -9.41 -4.32
CA ARG A 192 17.22 -8.22 -4.39
C ARG A 192 16.53 -6.89 -4.05
N ARG A 193 15.20 -6.84 -4.11
CA ARG A 193 14.43 -5.64 -3.75
C ARG A 193 14.00 -5.61 -2.30
N TRP A 194 14.08 -6.75 -1.60
CA TRP A 194 13.74 -6.84 -0.20
C TRP A 194 14.94 -6.43 0.66
N VAL A 195 14.66 -5.90 1.81
CA VAL A 195 15.66 -5.64 2.84
C VAL A 195 15.86 -6.94 3.62
N ILE A 196 16.93 -7.67 3.30
CA ILE A 196 17.22 -8.99 3.91
C ILE A 196 18.65 -8.98 4.42
N GLY A 197 18.85 -9.24 5.72
CA GLY A 197 20.19 -9.32 6.27
C GLY A 197 20.29 -9.18 7.78
N THR A 198 21.50 -8.92 8.24
CA THR A 198 21.75 -8.56 9.64
C THR A 198 21.19 -7.17 9.95
N PRO A 199 21.03 -6.80 11.24
CA PRO A 199 20.57 -5.46 11.61
C PRO A 199 21.36 -4.34 10.94
N GLU A 200 22.68 -4.46 10.87
CA GLU A 200 23.56 -3.47 10.25
C GLU A 200 23.36 -3.36 8.74
N ALA A 201 23.28 -4.53 8.06
CA ALA A 201 23.05 -4.59 6.62
C ALA A 201 21.66 -4.08 6.24
N ALA A 202 20.63 -4.46 7.01
CA ALA A 202 19.27 -4.00 6.80
C ALA A 202 19.14 -2.47 7.01
N ALA A 203 19.76 -1.94 8.06
CA ALA A 203 19.78 -0.51 8.32
C ALA A 203 20.49 0.27 7.21
N ALA A 204 21.58 -0.28 6.64
CA ALA A 204 22.25 0.33 5.48
C ALA A 204 21.33 0.35 4.25
N GLN A 205 20.70 -0.78 3.92
CA GLN A 205 19.77 -0.89 2.79
C GLN A 205 18.58 0.08 2.92
N VAL A 206 18.00 0.22 4.12
CA VAL A 206 16.91 1.17 4.37
C VAL A 206 17.36 2.61 4.16
N ARG A 207 18.54 2.99 4.68
CA ARG A 207 19.10 4.33 4.46
C ARG A 207 19.34 4.62 2.98
N ASP A 208 19.86 3.65 2.24
CA ASP A 208 20.09 3.80 0.80
C ASP A 208 18.78 3.99 0.02
N LEU A 209 17.72 3.22 0.37
CA LEU A 209 16.40 3.40 -0.20
C LEU A 209 15.80 4.77 0.15
N ALA A 210 15.89 5.18 1.41
CA ALA A 210 15.39 6.48 1.86
C ALA A 210 16.10 7.64 1.14
N ALA A 211 17.42 7.57 1.02
CA ALA A 211 18.21 8.57 0.30
C ALA A 211 17.89 8.58 -1.20
N ARG A 212 17.80 7.41 -1.84
CA ARG A 212 17.50 7.28 -3.26
C ARG A 212 16.16 7.89 -3.63
N PHE A 213 15.14 7.60 -2.86
CA PHE A 213 13.77 8.02 -3.15
C PHE A 213 13.38 9.33 -2.44
N ALA A 214 14.27 9.88 -1.61
CA ALA A 214 14.06 11.09 -0.83
C ALA A 214 12.71 11.06 -0.08
N VAL A 215 12.40 9.92 0.57
CA VAL A 215 11.17 9.74 1.34
C VAL A 215 11.36 10.17 2.79
N ASP A 216 10.26 10.58 3.43
CA ASP A 216 10.28 11.08 4.80
C ASP A 216 10.32 9.94 5.82
N GLU A 217 9.71 8.78 5.44
CA GLU A 217 9.67 7.56 6.26
C GLU A 217 9.89 6.29 5.41
#